data_4d10f1d1ecc967753d9672f41bb199ef
#
_entry.id   4d10f1d1ecc967753d9672f41bb199ef
#
_cell.length_a   1.000
_cell.length_b   1.000
_cell.length_c   1.000
_cell.angle_alpha   90.00
_cell.angle_beta   90.00
_cell.angle_gamma   90.00
#
_symmetry.space_group_name_H-M   'P 1'
#
loop_
_entity.id
_entity.type
_entity.pdbx_description
1 polymer ?
#
loop_
_entity_poly.entity_id
_entity_poly.type
_entity_poly.pdbx_seq_one_letter_code
_entity_poly.pdbx_strand_id
1 'polypeptide(L)'
;MPIILGLRFQGEIFMEGEGTDKMMKYKYYYKTPDGFSDIWMNSDGEFLTGLWFEGSRDAAKHCIECTEKLLPVFEDTMKWLGLYFEGKKPDFVPKYKIKNLTNFRKEVMKHMLSIPYGETTTYGDIAGSIAKERGIEKMSSRAVGGAVGWNPICIIVPCHRVIGSNRSLTGYGGGIQNKIALLKLEGADI
;
A
#
# COMPACT_ATOMS: atom_id res chain seq x y z
N MET A 1 3.74 13.28 31.36
CA MET A 1 3.45 11.99 30.72
C MET A 1 2.30 12.19 29.76
N PRO A 2 2.49 12.20 28.44
CA PRO A 2 1.38 12.20 27.51
C PRO A 2 0.99 10.76 27.21
N ILE A 3 -0.30 10.49 27.36
CA ILE A 3 -0.94 9.21 27.06
C ILE A 3 -0.95 9.06 25.54
N ILE A 4 -0.15 8.14 25.02
CA ILE A 4 -0.19 7.71 23.62
C ILE A 4 -1.48 6.90 23.47
N LEU A 5 -2.48 7.53 22.86
CA LEU A 5 -3.70 6.83 22.43
C LEU A 5 -3.31 5.90 21.26
N GLY A 6 -3.16 4.61 21.59
CA GLY A 6 -2.86 3.57 20.62
C GLY A 6 -3.98 3.43 19.61
N LEU A 7 -3.74 3.86 18.39
CA LEU A 7 -4.53 3.47 17.24
C LEU A 7 -4.45 1.94 17.10
N ARG A 8 -5.53 1.25 17.43
CA ARG A 8 -5.67 -0.19 17.17
C ARG A 8 -5.66 -0.40 15.65
N PHE A 9 -4.59 -0.99 15.16
CA PHE A 9 -4.52 -1.53 13.81
C PHE A 9 -5.51 -2.69 13.70
N GLN A 10 -6.68 -2.47 13.12
CA GLN A 10 -7.64 -3.51 12.73
C GLN A 10 -7.39 -3.95 11.28
N GLY A 11 -6.14 -4.26 10.94
CA GLY A 11 -5.82 -5.00 9.73
C GLY A 11 -5.33 -6.38 10.15
N GLU A 12 -6.20 -7.38 10.17
CA GLU A 12 -5.79 -8.75 10.45
C GLU A 12 -4.99 -9.28 9.25
N ILE A 13 -3.72 -9.58 9.48
CA ILE A 13 -2.88 -10.30 8.51
C ILE A 13 -3.18 -11.78 8.67
N PHE A 14 -4.09 -12.32 7.85
CA PHE A 14 -4.38 -13.75 7.84
C PHE A 14 -3.32 -14.54 7.08
N MET A 15 -2.88 -15.63 7.69
CA MET A 15 -1.99 -16.63 7.11
C MET A 15 -2.83 -17.87 6.75
N GLU A 16 -2.88 -18.26 5.49
CA GLU A 16 -3.50 -19.52 5.10
C GLU A 16 -2.50 -20.49 4.48
N GLY A 17 -2.69 -21.77 4.86
CA GLY A 17 -2.11 -22.92 4.21
C GLY A 17 -2.77 -23.22 2.84
N GLU A 18 -2.07 -23.97 2.02
CA GLU A 18 -2.44 -24.35 0.65
C GLU A 18 -3.75 -25.13 0.61
N GLY A 19 -4.80 -24.51 0.10
CA GLY A 19 -6.03 -25.16 -0.33
C GLY A 19 -6.24 -24.91 -1.82
N THR A 20 -6.36 -25.97 -2.62
CA THR A 20 -6.52 -25.95 -4.08
C THR A 20 -7.95 -25.63 -4.52
N ASP A 21 -8.62 -24.73 -3.85
CA ASP A 21 -9.93 -24.26 -4.31
C ASP A 21 -9.69 -23.09 -5.28
N LYS A 22 -10.25 -23.18 -6.49
CA LYS A 22 -10.20 -22.14 -7.53
C LYS A 22 -11.03 -20.96 -7.07
N MET A 23 -10.52 -20.23 -6.05
CA MET A 23 -11.21 -19.10 -5.46
C MET A 23 -11.57 -18.09 -6.56
N MET A 24 -12.85 -17.78 -6.66
CA MET A 24 -13.32 -16.75 -7.57
C MET A 24 -12.64 -15.44 -7.21
N LYS A 25 -12.14 -14.76 -8.23
CA LYS A 25 -11.48 -13.47 -8.08
C LYS A 25 -12.36 -12.42 -8.71
N TYR A 26 -12.50 -11.31 -8.02
CA TYR A 26 -13.31 -10.19 -8.44
C TYR A 26 -12.47 -8.97 -8.67
N LYS A 27 -12.91 -8.09 -9.58
CA LYS A 27 -12.33 -6.77 -9.79
C LYS A 27 -13.42 -5.71 -9.83
N TYR A 28 -13.05 -4.49 -9.50
CA TYR A 28 -13.91 -3.34 -9.66
C TYR A 28 -13.09 -2.08 -9.92
N TYR A 29 -13.69 -1.16 -10.63
CA TYR A 29 -13.07 0.09 -11.08
C TYR A 29 -13.49 1.24 -10.18
N TYR A 30 -12.57 2.17 -9.94
CA TYR A 30 -12.81 3.42 -9.22
C TYR A 30 -12.31 4.60 -10.04
N LYS A 31 -13.22 5.51 -10.37
CA LYS A 31 -12.89 6.77 -11.02
C LYS A 31 -12.30 7.73 -10.01
N THR A 32 -11.06 8.12 -10.21
CA THR A 32 -10.34 9.07 -9.34
C THR A 32 -10.68 10.52 -9.72
N PRO A 33 -10.41 11.49 -8.84
CA PRO A 33 -10.41 12.91 -9.21
C PRO A 33 -9.34 13.22 -10.26
N ASP A 34 -9.48 14.37 -10.93
CA ASP A 34 -8.50 14.86 -11.88
C ASP A 34 -7.10 14.98 -11.26
N GLY A 35 -6.07 14.66 -12.04
CA GLY A 35 -4.68 14.66 -11.62
C GLY A 35 -4.15 13.28 -11.18
N PHE A 36 -5.00 12.27 -11.11
CA PHE A 36 -4.63 10.88 -10.84
C PHE A 36 -5.07 9.95 -11.96
N SER A 37 -4.32 8.87 -12.19
CA SER A 37 -4.82 7.75 -12.97
C SER A 37 -5.92 7.04 -12.19
N ASP A 38 -6.90 6.49 -12.91
CA ASP A 38 -7.97 5.72 -12.28
C ASP A 38 -7.46 4.45 -11.61
N ILE A 39 -8.27 3.84 -10.76
CA ILE A 39 -7.86 2.74 -9.91
C ILE A 39 -8.66 1.48 -10.22
N TRP A 40 -7.94 0.37 -10.26
CA TRP A 40 -8.51 -0.96 -10.23
C TRP A 40 -8.32 -1.60 -8.86
N MET A 41 -9.30 -2.39 -8.45
CA MET A 41 -9.30 -3.15 -7.20
C MET A 41 -9.50 -4.64 -7.49
N ASN A 42 -8.84 -5.52 -6.72
CA ASN A 42 -9.12 -6.95 -6.71
C ASN A 42 -9.62 -7.41 -5.33
N SER A 43 -10.43 -8.46 -5.33
CA SER A 43 -10.91 -9.12 -4.12
C SER A 43 -11.00 -10.64 -4.31
N ASP A 44 -10.89 -11.38 -3.22
CA ASP A 44 -11.20 -12.81 -3.14
C ASP A 44 -12.67 -13.10 -2.74
N GLY A 45 -13.48 -12.03 -2.66
CA GLY A 45 -14.88 -12.07 -2.24
C GLY A 45 -15.12 -11.42 -0.89
N GLU A 46 -14.16 -11.48 0.01
CA GLU A 46 -14.22 -10.93 1.36
C GLU A 46 -13.22 -9.80 1.60
N PHE A 47 -11.96 -9.98 1.17
CA PHE A 47 -10.87 -9.06 1.40
C PHE A 47 -10.44 -8.35 0.11
N LEU A 48 -10.01 -7.11 0.23
CA LEU A 48 -9.25 -6.43 -0.80
C LEU A 48 -7.89 -7.13 -0.94
N THR A 49 -7.56 -7.61 -2.14
CA THR A 49 -6.30 -8.33 -2.42
C THR A 49 -5.39 -7.59 -3.38
N GLY A 50 -5.87 -6.50 -3.96
CA GLY A 50 -5.10 -5.65 -4.86
C GLY A 50 -5.75 -4.28 -5.02
N LEU A 51 -4.89 -3.26 -5.16
CA LEU A 51 -5.30 -1.88 -5.47
C LEU A 51 -4.15 -1.21 -6.22
N TRP A 52 -4.40 -0.76 -7.45
CA TRP A 52 -3.36 -0.18 -8.32
C TRP A 52 -3.92 0.85 -9.28
N PHE A 53 -3.07 1.75 -9.72
CA PHE A 53 -3.41 2.74 -10.74
C PHE A 53 -3.45 2.09 -12.13
N GLU A 54 -4.45 2.44 -12.92
CA GLU A 54 -4.58 2.01 -14.31
C GLU A 54 -3.38 2.43 -15.14
N GLY A 55 -2.96 1.57 -16.08
CA GLY A 55 -1.80 1.81 -16.94
C GLY A 55 -0.44 1.75 -16.22
N SER A 56 -0.42 1.47 -14.91
CA SER A 56 0.81 1.37 -14.15
C SER A 56 1.48 -0.01 -14.30
N ARG A 57 2.80 -0.07 -13.97
CA ARG A 57 3.52 -1.36 -13.93
C ARG A 57 2.93 -2.33 -12.91
N ASP A 58 2.23 -1.83 -11.90
CA ASP A 58 1.63 -2.64 -10.86
C ASP A 58 0.46 -3.47 -11.38
N ALA A 59 -0.18 -3.08 -12.50
CA ALA A 59 -1.22 -3.85 -13.14
C ALA A 59 -0.80 -5.31 -13.44
N ALA A 60 0.47 -5.55 -13.79
CA ALA A 60 1.00 -6.89 -14.06
C ALA A 60 1.04 -7.82 -12.83
N LYS A 61 0.88 -7.30 -11.61
CA LYS A 61 0.85 -8.07 -10.37
C LYS A 61 -0.54 -8.64 -10.05
N HIS A 62 -1.55 -8.20 -10.77
CA HIS A 62 -2.95 -8.43 -10.45
C HIS A 62 -3.64 -9.35 -11.45
N CYS A 63 -4.76 -9.88 -11.03
CA CYS A 63 -5.54 -10.80 -11.85
C CYS A 63 -6.22 -10.06 -13.02
N ILE A 64 -5.94 -10.49 -14.23
CA ILE A 64 -6.58 -9.97 -15.44
C ILE A 64 -7.94 -10.66 -15.66
N GLU A 65 -8.01 -11.97 -15.43
CA GLU A 65 -9.22 -12.78 -15.60
C GLU A 65 -10.05 -12.83 -14.30
N CYS A 66 -10.59 -11.68 -13.91
CA CYS A 66 -11.44 -11.55 -12.74
C CYS A 66 -12.85 -11.16 -13.16
N THR A 67 -13.84 -11.68 -12.44
CA THR A 67 -15.25 -11.28 -12.63
C THR A 67 -15.44 -9.84 -12.15
N GLU A 68 -15.96 -8.97 -13.00
CA GLU A 68 -16.33 -7.62 -12.60
C GLU A 68 -17.64 -7.66 -11.82
N LYS A 69 -17.58 -7.32 -10.53
CA LYS A 69 -18.73 -7.34 -9.63
C LYS A 69 -18.48 -6.40 -8.47
N LEU A 70 -19.46 -5.55 -8.17
CA LEU A 70 -19.43 -4.73 -6.95
C LEU A 70 -19.60 -5.62 -5.72
N LEU A 71 -18.69 -5.50 -4.77
CA LEU A 71 -18.69 -6.20 -3.50
C LEU A 71 -18.65 -5.21 -2.34
N PRO A 72 -19.14 -5.57 -1.14
CA PRO A 72 -19.08 -4.69 0.03
C PRO A 72 -17.68 -4.16 0.35
N VAL A 73 -16.65 -4.99 0.18
CA VAL A 73 -15.25 -4.57 0.39
C VAL A 73 -14.80 -3.50 -0.61
N PHE A 74 -15.33 -3.49 -1.83
CA PHE A 74 -15.07 -2.44 -2.80
C PHE A 74 -15.81 -1.15 -2.43
N GLU A 75 -17.05 -1.25 -1.94
CA GLU A 75 -17.81 -0.08 -1.47
C GLU A 75 -17.09 0.60 -0.29
N ASP A 76 -16.60 -0.20 0.69
CA ASP A 76 -15.81 0.33 1.80
C ASP A 76 -14.49 0.95 1.31
N THR A 77 -13.82 0.31 0.34
CA THR A 77 -12.60 0.86 -0.25
C THR A 77 -12.87 2.17 -1.01
N MET A 78 -13.95 2.25 -1.76
CA MET A 78 -14.34 3.48 -2.47
C MET A 78 -14.68 4.62 -1.51
N LYS A 79 -15.37 4.34 -0.39
CA LYS A 79 -15.58 5.34 0.68
C LYS A 79 -14.26 5.84 1.25
N TRP A 80 -13.34 4.91 1.53
CA TRP A 80 -12.01 5.25 2.05
C TRP A 80 -11.24 6.13 1.06
N LEU A 81 -11.21 5.74 -0.23
CA LEU A 81 -10.56 6.49 -1.30
C LEU A 81 -11.19 7.88 -1.48
N GLY A 82 -12.52 7.98 -1.42
CA GLY A 82 -13.21 9.26 -1.52
C GLY A 82 -12.76 10.24 -0.44
N LEU A 83 -12.75 9.81 0.82
CA LEU A 83 -12.25 10.62 1.94
C LEU A 83 -10.77 10.98 1.76
N TYR A 84 -9.94 10.01 1.34
CA TYR A 84 -8.52 10.23 1.13
C TYR A 84 -8.26 11.27 0.03
N PHE A 85 -8.94 11.18 -1.13
CA PHE A 85 -8.79 12.12 -2.23
C PHE A 85 -9.40 13.51 -1.94
N GLU A 86 -10.26 13.62 -0.94
CA GLU A 86 -10.70 14.91 -0.38
C GLU A 86 -9.65 15.54 0.56
N GLY A 87 -8.47 14.92 0.71
CA GLY A 87 -7.42 15.38 1.63
C GLY A 87 -7.72 15.08 3.11
N LYS A 88 -8.74 14.25 3.37
CA LYS A 88 -9.09 13.82 4.72
C LYS A 88 -8.30 12.57 5.10
N LYS A 89 -8.06 12.40 6.40
CA LYS A 89 -7.49 11.17 6.94
C LYS A 89 -8.64 10.25 7.37
N PRO A 90 -8.93 9.15 6.63
CA PRO A 90 -9.98 8.23 7.03
C PRO A 90 -9.69 7.60 8.40
N ASP A 91 -10.71 7.42 9.22
CA ASP A 91 -10.64 6.83 10.57
C ASP A 91 -10.84 5.32 10.60
N PHE A 92 -11.05 4.71 9.42
CA PHE A 92 -11.15 3.26 9.24
C PHE A 92 -10.20 2.79 8.13
N VAL A 93 -9.97 1.48 8.05
CA VAL A 93 -9.20 0.84 6.97
C VAL A 93 -10.05 -0.28 6.39
N PRO A 94 -10.22 -0.36 5.04
CA PRO A 94 -10.90 -1.48 4.40
C PRO A 94 -10.20 -2.80 4.74
N LYS A 95 -10.97 -3.88 4.86
CA LYS A 95 -10.39 -5.20 5.10
C LYS A 95 -9.52 -5.61 3.91
N TYR A 96 -8.25 -5.90 4.14
CA TYR A 96 -7.36 -6.37 3.09
C TYR A 96 -6.55 -7.59 3.50
N LYS A 97 -6.14 -8.37 2.51
CA LYS A 97 -5.32 -9.57 2.66
C LYS A 97 -4.21 -9.58 1.62
N ILE A 98 -2.99 -9.79 2.06
CA ILE A 98 -1.82 -9.87 1.18
C ILE A 98 -1.27 -11.29 1.24
N LYS A 99 -1.31 -11.98 0.09
CA LYS A 99 -0.76 -13.33 -0.09
C LYS A 99 0.75 -13.28 -0.37
N ASN A 100 1.45 -14.39 -0.14
CA ASN A 100 2.88 -14.56 -0.43
C ASN A 100 3.80 -13.52 0.25
N LEU A 101 3.45 -13.12 1.47
CA LEU A 101 4.17 -12.14 2.24
C LEU A 101 5.34 -12.79 3.00
N THR A 102 6.56 -12.65 2.48
CA THR A 102 7.77 -13.14 3.16
C THR A 102 8.03 -12.38 4.48
N ASN A 103 8.78 -12.96 5.41
CA ASN A 103 9.11 -12.29 6.68
C ASN A 103 9.76 -10.92 6.45
N PHE A 104 10.66 -10.80 5.48
CA PHE A 104 11.29 -9.53 5.14
C PHE A 104 10.28 -8.50 4.61
N ARG A 105 9.34 -8.91 3.74
CA ARG A 105 8.27 -8.03 3.27
C ARG A 105 7.34 -7.58 4.40
N LYS A 106 7.06 -8.45 5.38
CA LYS A 106 6.29 -8.09 6.59
C LYS A 106 6.97 -6.98 7.38
N GLU A 107 8.28 -7.10 7.59
CA GLU A 107 9.06 -6.09 8.30
C GLU A 107 9.03 -4.74 7.55
N VAL A 108 9.32 -4.75 6.24
CA VAL A 108 9.26 -3.54 5.43
C VAL A 108 7.86 -2.92 5.44
N MET A 109 6.81 -3.75 5.36
CA MET A 109 5.42 -3.28 5.43
C MET A 109 5.08 -2.64 6.76
N LYS A 110 5.55 -3.21 7.88
CA LYS A 110 5.39 -2.61 9.22
C LYS A 110 5.97 -1.19 9.25
N HIS A 111 7.16 -0.99 8.68
CA HIS A 111 7.76 0.33 8.57
C HIS A 111 6.97 1.26 7.65
N MET A 112 6.48 0.77 6.49
CA MET A 112 5.64 1.60 5.62
C MET A 112 4.36 2.06 6.31
N LEU A 113 3.67 1.17 7.02
CA LEU A 113 2.43 1.48 7.74
C LEU A 113 2.63 2.45 8.91
N SER A 114 3.85 2.56 9.45
CA SER A 114 4.18 3.51 10.52
C SER A 114 4.48 4.93 10.02
N ILE A 115 4.58 5.15 8.70
CA ILE A 115 4.84 6.50 8.15
C ILE A 115 3.55 7.32 8.23
N PRO A 116 3.54 8.44 8.98
CA PRO A 116 2.33 9.26 9.10
C PRO A 116 1.88 9.86 7.76
N TYR A 117 0.62 10.26 7.71
CA TYR A 117 0.06 11.04 6.60
C TYR A 117 0.80 12.37 6.47
N GLY A 118 1.24 12.71 5.26
CA GLY A 118 2.01 13.91 4.97
C GLY A 118 3.51 13.82 5.29
N GLU A 119 3.99 12.66 5.78
CA GLU A 119 5.40 12.45 6.04
C GLU A 119 6.03 11.47 5.04
N THR A 120 7.35 11.56 4.91
CA THR A 120 8.12 10.67 4.05
C THR A 120 9.27 10.04 4.83
N THR A 121 9.72 8.87 4.38
CA THR A 121 10.96 8.24 4.86
C THR A 121 11.78 7.74 3.67
N THR A 122 13.06 7.46 3.87
CA THR A 122 13.89 6.94 2.80
C THR A 122 14.00 5.41 2.85
N TYR A 123 14.31 4.79 1.69
CA TYR A 123 14.68 3.37 1.67
C TYR A 123 15.85 3.06 2.62
N GLY A 124 16.76 4.03 2.80
CA GLY A 124 17.91 3.92 3.70
C GLY A 124 17.50 3.91 5.16
N ASP A 125 16.57 4.77 5.57
CA ASP A 125 16.08 4.84 6.95
C ASP A 125 15.35 3.56 7.35
N ILE A 126 14.51 3.03 6.46
CA ILE A 126 13.86 1.72 6.69
C ILE A 126 14.93 0.61 6.80
N ALA A 127 15.93 0.61 5.92
CA ALA A 127 17.02 -0.37 5.97
C ALA A 127 17.80 -0.27 7.29
N GLY A 128 18.13 0.94 7.74
CA GLY A 128 18.80 1.18 9.02
C GLY A 128 17.97 0.71 10.21
N SER A 129 16.67 0.97 10.21
CA SER A 129 15.75 0.54 11.26
C SER A 129 15.67 -0.98 11.34
N ILE A 130 15.53 -1.68 10.20
CA ILE A 130 15.52 -3.15 10.14
C ILE A 130 16.87 -3.74 10.59
N ALA A 131 18.00 -3.14 10.18
CA ALA A 131 19.33 -3.57 10.61
C ALA A 131 19.46 -3.50 12.13
N LYS A 132 19.03 -2.41 12.73
CA LYS A 132 19.01 -2.20 14.19
C LYS A 132 18.10 -3.21 14.90
N GLU A 133 16.89 -3.44 14.41
CA GLU A 133 15.93 -4.40 14.98
C GLU A 133 16.47 -5.84 14.94
N ARG A 134 17.21 -6.19 13.88
CA ARG A 134 17.84 -7.52 13.71
C ARG A 134 19.20 -7.67 14.38
N GLY A 135 19.78 -6.60 14.91
CA GLY A 135 21.13 -6.62 15.48
C GLY A 135 22.22 -6.91 14.44
N ILE A 136 22.05 -6.51 13.18
CA ILE A 136 23.03 -6.67 12.11
C ILE A 136 23.65 -5.31 11.73
N GLU A 137 24.88 -5.34 11.23
CA GLU A 137 25.62 -4.12 10.91
C GLU A 137 24.94 -3.28 9.82
N LYS A 138 24.39 -3.94 8.78
CA LYS A 138 23.84 -3.24 7.61
C LYS A 138 22.74 -4.03 6.93
N MET A 139 21.72 -3.31 6.43
CA MET A 139 20.67 -3.83 5.55
C MET A 139 20.73 -3.10 4.20
N SER A 140 20.45 -3.81 3.12
CA SER A 140 20.44 -3.24 1.78
C SER A 140 19.19 -2.38 1.52
N SER A 141 19.36 -1.08 1.28
CA SER A 141 18.27 -0.19 0.82
C SER A 141 17.67 -0.64 -0.52
N ARG A 142 18.47 -1.30 -1.39
CA ARG A 142 17.97 -1.88 -2.64
C ARG A 142 17.01 -3.05 -2.39
N ALA A 143 17.32 -3.90 -1.39
CA ALA A 143 16.43 -4.98 -0.98
C ALA A 143 15.12 -4.44 -0.41
N VAL A 144 15.20 -3.38 0.43
CA VAL A 144 14.03 -2.65 0.93
C VAL A 144 13.22 -2.08 -0.24
N GLY A 145 13.87 -1.45 -1.22
CA GLY A 145 13.21 -0.93 -2.43
C GLY A 145 12.45 -2.01 -3.20
N GLY A 146 13.02 -3.21 -3.33
CA GLY A 146 12.33 -4.36 -3.92
C GLY A 146 11.09 -4.79 -3.13
N ALA A 147 11.17 -4.80 -1.80
CA ALA A 147 10.05 -5.13 -0.93
C ALA A 147 8.94 -4.05 -0.95
N VAL A 148 9.30 -2.77 -0.93
CA VAL A 148 8.38 -1.63 -1.08
C VAL A 148 7.68 -1.69 -2.44
N GLY A 149 8.43 -1.90 -3.52
CA GLY A 149 7.91 -1.99 -4.88
C GLY A 149 7.06 -3.24 -5.13
N TRP A 150 7.10 -4.25 -4.25
CA TRP A 150 6.24 -5.43 -4.33
C TRP A 150 4.80 -5.17 -3.80
N ASN A 151 4.57 -4.12 -3.05
CA ASN A 151 3.28 -3.81 -2.45
C ASN A 151 2.10 -3.96 -3.45
N PRO A 152 1.11 -4.85 -3.18
CA PRO A 152 -0.04 -5.05 -4.07
C PRO A 152 -1.21 -4.11 -3.77
N ILE A 153 -1.18 -3.35 -2.68
CA ILE A 153 -2.28 -2.50 -2.22
C ILE A 153 -1.75 -1.07 -2.05
N CYS A 154 -1.63 -0.35 -3.17
CA CYS A 154 -1.12 1.02 -3.14
C CYS A 154 -2.05 1.95 -2.34
N ILE A 155 -1.57 3.10 -1.94
CA ILE A 155 -2.23 4.13 -1.14
C ILE A 155 -2.52 3.67 0.29
N ILE A 156 -3.33 2.62 0.50
CA ILE A 156 -3.67 2.07 1.83
C ILE A 156 -2.41 1.60 2.54
N VAL A 157 -1.54 0.82 1.85
CA VAL A 157 -0.17 0.59 2.29
C VAL A 157 0.71 1.64 1.61
N PRO A 158 1.22 2.65 2.34
CA PRO A 158 1.68 3.91 1.76
C PRO A 158 3.10 3.83 1.18
N CYS A 159 3.32 2.96 0.19
CA CYS A 159 4.62 2.84 -0.49
C CYS A 159 5.04 4.13 -1.22
N HIS A 160 4.10 5.02 -1.55
CA HIS A 160 4.39 6.35 -2.12
C HIS A 160 5.12 7.27 -1.14
N ARG A 161 5.01 7.07 0.18
CA ARG A 161 5.73 7.85 1.21
C ARG A 161 7.18 7.42 1.38
N VAL A 162 7.63 6.33 0.72
CA VAL A 162 9.03 5.91 0.73
C VAL A 162 9.75 6.53 -0.48
N ILE A 163 10.77 7.35 -0.22
CA ILE A 163 11.52 8.12 -1.23
C ILE A 163 13.00 7.72 -1.26
N GLY A 164 13.71 8.13 -2.28
CA GLY A 164 15.16 7.96 -2.34
C GLY A 164 15.91 8.95 -1.43
N SER A 165 17.22 8.76 -1.28
CA SER A 165 18.11 9.77 -0.68
C SER A 165 17.99 11.09 -1.44
N ASN A 166 18.30 12.20 -0.75
CA ASN A 166 18.20 13.55 -1.33
C ASN A 166 16.79 13.88 -1.86
N ARG A 167 15.75 13.34 -1.23
CA ARG A 167 14.34 13.53 -1.61
C ARG A 167 14.00 13.08 -3.05
N SER A 168 14.80 12.21 -3.65
CA SER A 168 14.53 11.74 -5.01
C SER A 168 13.24 10.90 -5.08
N LEU A 169 12.33 11.30 -5.98
CA LEU A 169 11.02 10.66 -6.16
C LEU A 169 11.10 9.55 -7.20
N THR A 170 11.85 8.49 -6.92
CA THR A 170 12.07 7.37 -7.85
C THR A 170 11.33 6.11 -7.43
N GLY A 171 11.13 5.21 -8.36
CA GLY A 171 10.81 3.80 -8.07
C GLY A 171 9.37 3.52 -7.63
N TYR A 172 8.38 4.26 -8.09
CA TYR A 172 6.97 3.97 -7.79
C TYR A 172 6.31 3.11 -8.87
N GLY A 173 5.81 1.94 -8.49
CA GLY A 173 5.13 1.00 -9.40
C GLY A 173 3.82 1.57 -9.96
N GLY A 174 3.10 2.37 -9.18
CA GLY A 174 1.89 3.07 -9.57
C GLY A 174 2.09 4.30 -10.48
N GLY A 175 3.33 4.58 -10.92
CA GLY A 175 3.66 5.73 -11.76
C GLY A 175 4.09 6.96 -10.98
N ILE A 176 5.19 7.61 -11.43
CA ILE A 176 5.80 8.71 -10.70
C ILE A 176 4.88 9.93 -10.57
N GLN A 177 4.03 10.19 -11.56
CA GLN A 177 3.06 11.29 -11.51
C GLN A 177 2.04 11.08 -10.40
N ASN A 178 1.50 9.86 -10.26
CA ASN A 178 0.61 9.51 -9.17
C ASN A 178 1.30 9.64 -7.80
N LYS A 179 2.58 9.25 -7.68
CA LYS A 179 3.34 9.44 -6.44
C LYS A 179 3.46 10.90 -6.04
N ILE A 180 3.83 11.76 -7.00
CA ILE A 180 3.94 13.21 -6.79
C ILE A 180 2.59 13.78 -6.37
N ALA A 181 1.51 13.41 -7.07
CA ALA A 181 0.16 13.88 -6.78
C ALA A 181 -0.31 13.46 -5.38
N LEU A 182 -0.05 12.19 -4.99
CA LEU A 182 -0.37 11.69 -3.64
C LEU A 182 0.38 12.44 -2.55
N LEU A 183 1.69 12.63 -2.70
CA LEU A 183 2.51 13.35 -1.72
C LEU A 183 2.08 14.82 -1.59
N LYS A 184 1.75 15.47 -2.70
CA LYS A 184 1.18 16.84 -2.69
C LYS A 184 -0.18 16.89 -2.01
N LEU A 185 -1.07 15.93 -2.29
CA LEU A 185 -2.38 15.81 -1.64
C LEU A 185 -2.23 15.71 -0.13
N GLU A 186 -1.24 14.94 0.32
CA GLU A 186 -0.93 14.75 1.74
C GLU A 186 -0.21 15.96 2.38
N GLY A 187 0.20 16.95 1.59
CA GLY A 187 0.96 18.10 2.08
C GLY A 187 2.40 17.77 2.46
N ALA A 188 2.96 16.67 1.92
CA ALA A 188 4.34 16.29 2.19
C ALA A 188 5.33 17.30 1.58
N ASP A 189 6.38 17.61 2.33
CA ASP A 189 7.50 18.43 1.87
C ASP A 189 8.41 17.59 0.93
N ILE A 190 8.30 17.81 -0.40
CA ILE A 190 9.00 17.08 -1.46
C ILE A 190 9.68 17.98 -2.46
#